data_e12d64454bb58237436d212dac18b01a
#
_entry.id   e12d64454bb58237436d212dac18b01a
#
_cell.length_a   1.000
_cell.length_b   1.000
_cell.length_c   1.000
_cell.angle_alpha   90.00
_cell.angle_beta   90.00
_cell.angle_gamma   90.00
#
_symmetry.space_group_name_H-M   'P 1'
#
loop_
_entity.id
_entity.type
_entity.pdbx_description
1 polymer ?
#
loop_
_entity_poly.entity_id
_entity_poly.type
_entity_poly.pdbx_seq_one_letter_code
_entity_poly.pdbx_strand_id
1 'polypeptide(L)'
;MSQTAYRTHHAVEVTEELVGQKVTIAGWVDRRRDHGGVAFVDVRDNTGLVQVVIYDEETARPLRSEFVVQVTGEVRLRPDGNENDHLATGKIEIVAETVTILAKSDALPFQVSTALENESENKLPSEDVRLKYRYLDLRRPSMQRNLKLRSDMAKAARHALEDMNFTEVETPTFIKSTPEGARDFVVPARLVPGSCLLYTSPSPR
;
A
#
# COMPACT_ATOMS: atom_id res chain seq x y z
N MET A 1 -0.15 19.53 -2.53
CA MET A 1 1.18 19.13 -3.08
C MET A 1 1.95 18.42 -2.00
N SER A 2 2.26 17.15 -2.19
CA SER A 2 2.99 16.36 -1.19
C SER A 2 4.47 16.25 -1.53
N GLN A 3 5.12 17.39 -1.84
CA GLN A 3 6.55 17.42 -2.03
C GLN A 3 7.26 17.09 -0.72
N THR A 4 8.17 16.15 -0.78
CA THR A 4 9.03 15.76 0.33
C THR A 4 10.48 15.76 -0.14
N ALA A 5 11.44 15.59 0.78
CA ALA A 5 12.85 15.40 0.41
C ALA A 5 13.10 14.20 -0.53
N TYR A 6 12.14 13.29 -0.63
CA TYR A 6 12.27 12.06 -1.42
C TYR A 6 11.53 12.08 -2.75
N ARG A 7 10.56 12.98 -2.97
CA ARG A 7 9.79 13.04 -4.21
C ARG A 7 9.24 14.43 -4.51
N THR A 8 9.13 14.76 -5.79
CA THR A 8 8.40 15.93 -6.29
C THR A 8 6.95 15.58 -6.63
N HIS A 9 6.69 14.35 -7.08
CA HIS A 9 5.38 13.88 -7.54
C HIS A 9 5.10 12.46 -7.01
N HIS A 10 3.81 12.14 -6.83
CA HIS A 10 3.34 10.78 -6.71
C HIS A 10 3.26 10.10 -8.09
N ALA A 11 3.19 8.77 -8.11
CA ALA A 11 3.18 8.01 -9.35
C ALA A 11 2.09 8.47 -10.33
N VAL A 12 0.83 8.61 -9.89
CA VAL A 12 -0.27 9.02 -10.78
C VAL A 12 -0.33 10.52 -11.06
N GLU A 13 0.45 11.35 -10.36
CA GLU A 13 0.59 12.78 -10.66
C GLU A 13 1.51 13.02 -11.86
N VAL A 14 2.27 12.00 -12.28
CA VAL A 14 3.08 12.07 -13.49
C VAL A 14 2.18 11.81 -14.69
N THR A 15 1.84 12.89 -15.39
CA THR A 15 0.91 12.90 -16.53
C THR A 15 1.61 13.34 -17.82
N GLU A 16 0.89 13.28 -18.94
CA GLU A 16 1.36 13.75 -20.23
C GLU A 16 1.75 15.25 -20.21
N GLU A 17 1.18 16.05 -19.30
CA GLU A 17 1.50 17.47 -19.13
C GLU A 17 2.93 17.73 -18.64
N LEU A 18 3.56 16.71 -18.05
CA LEU A 18 4.93 16.79 -17.55
C LEU A 18 5.98 16.28 -18.55
N VAL A 19 5.58 15.93 -19.76
CA VAL A 19 6.51 15.48 -20.80
C VAL A 19 7.60 16.53 -21.05
N GLY A 20 8.87 16.09 -21.07
CA GLY A 20 10.06 16.94 -21.14
C GLY A 20 10.48 17.57 -19.83
N GLN A 21 9.73 17.34 -18.74
CA GLN A 21 10.11 17.85 -17.42
C GLN A 21 10.81 16.75 -16.61
N LYS A 22 11.68 17.23 -15.71
CA LYS A 22 12.39 16.37 -14.77
C LYS A 22 11.58 16.20 -13.48
N VAL A 23 11.32 14.94 -13.10
CA VAL A 23 10.57 14.59 -11.90
C VAL A 23 11.39 13.67 -11.01
N THR A 24 11.08 13.70 -9.72
CA THR A 24 11.59 12.73 -8.75
C THR A 24 10.41 11.99 -8.14
N ILE A 25 10.44 10.67 -8.20
CA ILE A 25 9.47 9.78 -7.57
C ILE A 25 10.16 8.89 -6.55
N ALA A 26 9.41 8.40 -5.57
CA ALA A 26 9.88 7.40 -4.63
C ALA A 26 8.78 6.38 -4.36
N GLY A 27 9.15 5.10 -4.34
CA GLY A 27 8.18 4.02 -4.19
C GLY A 27 8.85 2.67 -4.12
N TRP A 28 8.06 1.64 -4.26
CA TRP A 28 8.51 0.25 -4.28
C TRP A 28 8.64 -0.26 -5.71
N VAL A 29 9.69 -1.01 -5.99
CA VAL A 29 9.82 -1.77 -7.25
C VAL A 29 8.73 -2.84 -7.26
N ASP A 30 7.73 -2.68 -8.10
CA ASP A 30 6.65 -3.64 -8.26
C ASP A 30 7.08 -4.79 -9.17
N ARG A 31 7.54 -4.45 -10.37
CA ARG A 31 7.99 -5.41 -11.37
C ARG A 31 9.17 -4.87 -12.15
N ARG A 32 10.13 -5.75 -12.47
CA ARG A 32 11.23 -5.47 -13.38
C ARG A 32 11.15 -6.41 -14.59
N ARG A 33 11.39 -5.86 -15.77
CA ARG A 33 11.47 -6.58 -17.04
C ARG A 33 12.71 -6.10 -17.77
N ASP A 34 13.54 -7.02 -18.22
CA ASP A 34 14.73 -6.70 -19.02
C ASP A 34 14.45 -7.04 -20.49
N HIS A 35 14.72 -6.11 -21.39
CA HIS A 35 14.54 -6.31 -22.83
C HIS A 35 15.62 -5.56 -23.62
N GLY A 36 16.46 -6.32 -24.34
CA GLY A 36 17.45 -5.74 -25.25
C GLY A 36 18.47 -4.78 -24.61
N GLY A 37 18.89 -5.04 -23.37
CA GLY A 37 19.84 -4.17 -22.64
C GLY A 37 19.19 -2.97 -21.96
N VAL A 38 17.86 -2.87 -21.98
CA VAL A 38 17.10 -1.84 -21.28
C VAL A 38 16.25 -2.50 -20.20
N ALA A 39 16.24 -1.94 -19.00
CA ALA A 39 15.38 -2.40 -17.93
C ALA A 39 14.14 -1.50 -17.80
N PHE A 40 12.98 -2.12 -17.78
CA PHE A 40 11.70 -1.50 -17.49
C PHE A 40 11.31 -1.85 -16.05
N VAL A 41 11.16 -0.84 -15.22
CA VAL A 41 10.85 -1.00 -13.81
C VAL A 41 9.55 -0.29 -13.49
N ASP A 42 8.55 -1.04 -13.07
CA ASP A 42 7.30 -0.47 -12.60
C ASP A 42 7.51 -0.05 -11.13
N VAL A 43 7.42 1.24 -10.84
CA VAL A 43 7.54 1.81 -9.48
C VAL A 43 6.15 2.11 -8.96
N ARG A 44 5.83 1.55 -7.80
CA ARG A 44 4.53 1.67 -7.14
C ARG A 44 4.61 2.56 -5.92
N ASP A 45 3.64 3.44 -5.76
CA ASP A 45 3.36 4.12 -4.50
C ASP A 45 1.90 3.89 -4.06
N ASN A 46 1.41 4.67 -3.10
CA ASN A 46 0.04 4.58 -2.60
C ASN A 46 -1.02 5.10 -3.59
N THR A 47 -0.62 5.76 -4.66
CA THR A 47 -1.52 6.31 -5.67
C THR A 47 -1.64 5.43 -6.90
N GLY A 48 -0.58 4.70 -7.25
CA GLY A 48 -0.57 3.81 -8.38
C GLY A 48 0.82 3.39 -8.82
N LEU A 49 0.98 3.17 -10.13
CA LEU A 49 2.18 2.69 -10.79
C LEU A 49 2.65 3.69 -11.85
N VAL A 50 3.96 3.81 -12.02
CA VAL A 50 4.57 4.48 -13.16
C VAL A 50 5.76 3.66 -13.66
N GLN A 51 5.89 3.56 -14.99
CA GLN A 51 7.01 2.85 -15.61
C GLN A 51 8.24 3.75 -15.63
N VAL A 52 9.37 3.17 -15.24
CA VAL A 52 10.71 3.77 -15.31
C VAL A 52 11.55 2.97 -16.29
N VAL A 53 12.24 3.66 -17.18
CA VAL A 53 13.18 3.07 -18.16
C VAL A 53 14.61 3.35 -17.70
N ILE A 54 15.40 2.31 -17.57
CA ILE A 54 16.80 2.38 -17.12
C ILE A 54 17.67 1.78 -18.23
N TYR A 55 18.51 2.60 -18.83
CA TYR A 55 19.44 2.17 -19.88
C TYR A 55 20.75 1.60 -19.32
N ASP A 56 21.11 1.99 -18.09
CA ASP A 56 22.32 1.49 -17.45
C ASP A 56 22.04 0.17 -16.74
N GLU A 57 22.62 -0.90 -17.27
CA GLU A 57 22.46 -2.25 -16.74
C GLU A 57 23.02 -2.38 -15.31
N GLU A 58 24.10 -1.69 -14.97
CA GLU A 58 24.71 -1.77 -13.63
C GLU A 58 23.76 -1.17 -12.57
N THR A 59 23.08 -0.10 -12.90
CA THR A 59 22.05 0.53 -12.05
C THR A 59 20.80 -0.34 -11.92
N ALA A 60 20.38 -1.01 -13.00
CA ALA A 60 19.20 -1.85 -12.99
C ALA A 60 19.41 -3.20 -12.31
N ARG A 61 20.60 -3.80 -12.47
CA ARG A 61 20.95 -5.17 -12.03
C ARG A 61 20.64 -5.48 -10.56
N PRO A 62 20.89 -4.58 -9.58
CA PRO A 62 20.62 -4.86 -8.16
C PRO A 62 19.15 -4.77 -7.79
N LEU A 63 18.29 -4.16 -8.62
CA LEU A 63 16.88 -3.93 -8.29
C LEU A 63 16.10 -5.24 -8.20
N ARG A 64 15.33 -5.38 -7.12
CA ARG A 64 14.45 -6.52 -6.87
C ARG A 64 13.07 -6.01 -6.44
N SER A 65 12.07 -6.87 -6.61
CA SER A 65 10.70 -6.58 -6.15
C SER A 65 10.68 -6.13 -4.70
N GLU A 66 9.86 -5.13 -4.40
CA GLU A 66 9.66 -4.49 -3.11
C GLU A 66 10.88 -3.74 -2.55
N PHE A 67 11.97 -3.57 -3.31
CA PHE A 67 13.00 -2.59 -2.94
C PHE A 67 12.39 -1.19 -2.98
N VAL A 68 12.74 -0.37 -1.99
CA VAL A 68 12.35 1.04 -1.98
C VAL A 68 13.38 1.83 -2.76
N VAL A 69 12.91 2.54 -3.76
CA VAL A 69 13.77 3.33 -4.66
C VAL A 69 13.32 4.78 -4.74
N GLN A 70 14.28 5.65 -4.96
CA GLN A 70 14.07 7.01 -5.44
C GLN A 70 14.61 7.08 -6.86
N VAL A 71 13.80 7.61 -7.76
CA VAL A 71 14.17 7.76 -9.17
C VAL A 71 13.98 9.21 -9.57
N THR A 72 15.02 9.79 -10.16
CA THR A 72 14.96 11.09 -10.81
C THR A 72 15.19 10.91 -12.30
N GLY A 73 14.34 11.50 -13.13
CA GLY A 73 14.44 11.35 -14.57
C GLY A 73 13.46 12.23 -15.32
N GLU A 74 13.57 12.21 -16.64
CA GLU A 74 12.72 12.97 -17.56
C GLU A 74 11.48 12.16 -17.93
N VAL A 75 10.32 12.82 -17.92
CA VAL A 75 9.06 12.23 -18.37
C VAL A 75 9.01 12.27 -19.89
N ARG A 76 8.68 11.14 -20.52
CA ARG A 76 8.44 11.07 -21.96
C ARG A 76 7.20 10.25 -22.29
N LEU A 77 6.68 10.40 -23.48
CA LEU A 77 5.66 9.51 -24.03
C LEU A 77 6.26 8.14 -24.29
N ARG A 78 5.49 7.09 -24.07
CA ARG A 78 5.87 5.75 -24.54
C ARG A 78 5.90 5.72 -26.06
N PRO A 79 6.76 4.89 -26.66
CA PRO A 79 6.71 4.65 -28.10
C PRO A 79 5.32 4.17 -28.55
N ASP A 80 4.89 4.58 -29.73
CA ASP A 80 3.61 4.17 -30.31
C ASP A 80 3.44 2.65 -30.30
N GLY A 81 2.28 2.20 -29.83
CA GLY A 81 1.94 0.78 -29.68
C GLY A 81 2.44 0.11 -28.40
N ASN A 82 3.12 0.85 -27.49
CA ASN A 82 3.57 0.37 -26.19
C ASN A 82 2.79 1.00 -25.03
N GLU A 83 1.71 1.71 -25.34
CA GLU A 83 0.80 2.27 -24.34
C GLU A 83 0.10 1.15 -23.58
N ASN A 84 -0.23 1.43 -22.33
CA ASN A 84 -0.96 0.49 -21.47
C ASN A 84 -2.24 1.14 -20.92
N ASP A 85 -3.35 0.90 -21.59
CA ASP A 85 -4.66 1.47 -21.21
C ASP A 85 -5.18 1.01 -19.83
N HIS A 86 -4.56 -0.02 -19.24
CA HIS A 86 -4.92 -0.49 -17.90
C HIS A 86 -4.25 0.33 -16.78
N LEU A 87 -3.32 1.23 -17.12
CA LEU A 87 -2.64 2.09 -16.16
C LEU A 87 -2.99 3.55 -16.40
N ALA A 88 -3.25 4.30 -15.33
CA ALA A 88 -3.48 5.74 -15.41
C ALA A 88 -2.28 6.49 -16.03
N THR A 89 -1.06 5.96 -15.84
CA THR A 89 0.20 6.48 -16.37
C THR A 89 0.64 5.75 -17.63
N GLY A 90 -0.27 5.01 -18.28
CA GLY A 90 0.07 4.05 -19.33
C GLY A 90 0.59 4.65 -20.62
N LYS A 91 0.43 5.95 -20.83
CA LYS A 91 0.93 6.66 -22.01
C LYS A 91 2.32 7.26 -21.83
N ILE A 92 2.79 7.35 -20.59
CA ILE A 92 4.08 7.96 -20.25
C ILE A 92 5.03 6.98 -19.60
N GLU A 93 6.29 7.34 -19.57
CA GLU A 93 7.33 6.67 -18.82
C GLU A 93 8.37 7.69 -18.34
N ILE A 94 9.15 7.33 -17.31
CA ILE A 94 10.25 8.16 -16.82
C ILE A 94 11.56 7.54 -17.29
N VAL A 95 12.35 8.29 -18.03
CA VAL A 95 13.72 7.90 -18.36
C VAL A 95 14.61 8.25 -17.17
N ALA A 96 15.09 7.22 -16.48
CA ALA A 96 15.89 7.42 -15.29
C ALA A 96 17.26 8.05 -15.62
N GLU A 97 17.59 9.12 -14.93
CA GLU A 97 18.94 9.68 -14.86
C GLU A 97 19.68 9.16 -13.62
N THR A 98 18.98 9.08 -12.52
CA THR A 98 19.52 8.56 -11.25
C THR A 98 18.51 7.62 -10.58
N VAL A 99 19.01 6.52 -10.05
CA VAL A 99 18.24 5.58 -9.25
C VAL A 99 18.99 5.31 -7.95
N THR A 100 18.36 5.60 -6.83
CA THR A 100 18.91 5.37 -5.50
C THR A 100 18.09 4.31 -4.79
N ILE A 101 18.72 3.24 -4.33
CA ILE A 101 18.07 2.25 -3.46
C ILE A 101 18.05 2.82 -2.04
N LEU A 102 16.85 3.14 -1.54
CA LEU A 102 16.66 3.66 -0.18
C LEU A 102 16.61 2.53 0.85
N ALA A 103 15.99 1.41 0.49
CA ALA A 103 15.94 0.23 1.33
C ALA A 103 15.82 -1.04 0.47
N LYS A 104 16.44 -2.11 0.94
CA LYS A 104 16.32 -3.44 0.34
C LYS A 104 15.25 -4.24 1.06
N SER A 105 14.65 -5.18 0.36
CA SER A 105 13.70 -6.17 0.90
C SER A 105 14.29 -7.57 0.78
N ASP A 106 13.99 -8.41 1.73
CA ASP A 106 14.19 -9.85 1.60
C ASP A 106 13.22 -10.44 0.57
N ALA A 107 13.46 -11.69 0.17
CA ALA A 107 12.56 -12.40 -0.72
C ALA A 107 11.17 -12.54 -0.08
N LEU A 108 10.14 -12.09 -0.82
CA LEU A 108 8.77 -12.12 -0.33
C LEU A 108 8.21 -13.54 -0.33
N PRO A 109 7.41 -13.94 0.69
CA PRO A 109 6.70 -15.21 0.71
C PRO A 109 5.61 -15.31 -0.37
N PHE A 110 5.14 -14.17 -0.87
CA PHE A 110 4.22 -14.02 -2.00
C PHE A 110 4.30 -12.61 -2.57
N GLN A 111 3.84 -12.46 -3.80
CA GLN A 111 3.84 -11.14 -4.46
C GLN A 111 2.70 -10.27 -3.95
N VAL A 112 3.01 -8.98 -3.77
CA VAL A 112 2.04 -7.91 -3.42
C VAL A 112 1.52 -7.20 -4.66
N SER A 113 2.12 -7.47 -5.82
CA SER A 113 1.88 -6.81 -7.10
C SER A 113 0.42 -6.87 -7.56
N THR A 114 -0.03 -5.81 -8.22
CA THR A 114 -1.34 -5.70 -8.87
C THR A 114 -1.57 -6.72 -9.98
N ALA A 115 -0.50 -7.26 -10.58
CA ALA A 115 -0.61 -8.27 -11.63
C ALA A 115 -1.35 -9.54 -11.17
N LEU A 116 -1.40 -9.82 -9.86
CA LEU A 116 -2.15 -10.94 -9.31
C LEU A 116 -3.67 -10.71 -9.22
N GLU A 117 -4.12 -9.46 -9.23
CA GLU A 117 -5.56 -9.16 -9.14
C GLU A 117 -6.32 -9.44 -10.43
N ASN A 118 -5.63 -9.39 -11.57
CA ASN A 118 -6.17 -9.75 -12.88
C ASN A 118 -6.05 -11.24 -13.19
N GLU A 119 -5.40 -12.01 -12.30
CA GLU A 119 -5.28 -13.45 -12.40
C GLU A 119 -6.33 -14.11 -11.50
N SER A 120 -6.93 -15.20 -11.98
CA SER A 120 -7.95 -15.97 -11.26
C SER A 120 -7.57 -16.20 -9.79
N GLU A 121 -8.54 -16.19 -8.87
CA GLU A 121 -8.40 -16.43 -7.43
C GLU A 121 -7.53 -17.62 -7.05
N ASN A 122 -7.36 -18.58 -7.97
CA ASN A 122 -6.54 -19.78 -7.80
C ASN A 122 -5.02 -19.53 -7.69
N LYS A 123 -4.53 -18.30 -7.87
CA LYS A 123 -3.10 -17.95 -7.72
C LYS A 123 -2.79 -17.21 -6.43
N LEU A 124 -3.77 -16.97 -5.59
CA LEU A 124 -3.53 -16.38 -4.27
C LEU A 124 -2.85 -17.38 -3.35
N PRO A 125 -1.93 -16.94 -2.48
CA PRO A 125 -1.38 -17.76 -1.41
C PRO A 125 -2.50 -18.29 -0.50
N SER A 126 -2.25 -19.40 0.18
CA SER A 126 -3.19 -19.93 1.16
C SER A 126 -3.51 -18.91 2.26
N GLU A 127 -4.67 -19.02 2.87
CA GLU A 127 -5.11 -18.12 3.93
C GLU A 127 -4.12 -18.10 5.09
N ASP A 128 -3.57 -19.25 5.48
CA ASP A 128 -2.58 -19.36 6.55
C ASP A 128 -1.34 -18.50 6.26
N VAL A 129 -0.84 -18.53 5.03
CA VAL A 129 0.32 -17.74 4.62
C VAL A 129 -0.01 -16.24 4.63
N ARG A 130 -1.21 -15.87 4.15
CA ARG A 130 -1.67 -14.47 4.16
C ARG A 130 -1.89 -13.94 5.58
N LEU A 131 -2.39 -14.76 6.49
CA LEU A 131 -2.57 -14.40 7.90
C LEU A 131 -1.23 -14.29 8.62
N LYS A 132 -0.28 -15.19 8.35
CA LYS A 132 1.07 -15.14 8.90
C LYS A 132 1.81 -13.86 8.49
N TYR A 133 1.70 -13.47 7.23
CA TYR A 133 2.33 -12.27 6.67
C TYR A 133 1.29 -11.18 6.39
N ARG A 134 0.40 -10.93 7.36
CA ARG A 134 -0.75 -10.04 7.21
C ARG A 134 -0.38 -8.64 6.74
N TYR A 135 0.74 -8.11 7.20
CA TYR A 135 1.26 -6.80 6.80
C TYR A 135 1.57 -6.71 5.29
N LEU A 136 1.95 -7.81 4.64
CA LEU A 136 2.13 -7.87 3.18
C LEU A 136 0.77 -8.02 2.47
N ASP A 137 -0.10 -8.89 2.97
CA ASP A 137 -1.43 -9.10 2.39
C ASP A 137 -2.26 -7.81 2.38
N LEU A 138 -2.17 -6.99 3.45
CA LEU A 138 -2.83 -5.69 3.54
C LEU A 138 -2.32 -4.64 2.55
N ARG A 139 -1.17 -4.84 1.93
CA ARG A 139 -0.63 -3.97 0.88
C ARG A 139 -1.20 -4.27 -0.50
N ARG A 140 -1.88 -5.39 -0.68
CA ARG A 140 -2.55 -5.75 -1.94
C ARG A 140 -3.70 -4.78 -2.20
N PRO A 141 -3.91 -4.33 -3.45
CA PRO A 141 -4.93 -3.34 -3.80
C PRO A 141 -6.35 -3.73 -3.35
N SER A 142 -6.75 -5.01 -3.48
CA SER A 142 -8.04 -5.50 -3.00
C SER A 142 -8.21 -5.30 -1.49
N MET A 143 -7.18 -5.61 -0.71
CA MET A 143 -7.20 -5.44 0.74
C MET A 143 -7.19 -3.95 1.14
N GLN A 144 -6.43 -3.12 0.42
CA GLN A 144 -6.44 -1.67 0.63
C GLN A 144 -7.83 -1.07 0.33
N ARG A 145 -8.47 -1.49 -0.77
CA ARG A 145 -9.86 -1.08 -1.08
C ARG A 145 -10.83 -1.46 0.04
N ASN A 146 -10.71 -2.68 0.59
CA ASN A 146 -11.55 -3.14 1.70
C ASN A 146 -11.34 -2.32 2.96
N LEU A 147 -10.07 -2.01 3.31
CA LEU A 147 -9.76 -1.16 4.47
C LEU A 147 -10.29 0.26 4.28
N LYS A 148 -10.13 0.82 3.08
CA LYS A 148 -10.65 2.13 2.76
C LYS A 148 -12.17 2.16 2.85
N LEU A 149 -12.85 1.18 2.25
CA LEU A 149 -14.31 1.06 2.33
C LEU A 149 -14.79 1.00 3.79
N ARG A 150 -14.15 0.17 4.62
CA ARG A 150 -14.48 0.08 6.06
C ARG A 150 -14.31 1.43 6.75
N SER A 151 -13.24 2.15 6.47
CA SER A 151 -12.99 3.50 7.02
C SER A 151 -14.06 4.50 6.57
N ASP A 152 -14.39 4.49 5.27
CA ASP A 152 -15.39 5.39 4.71
C ASP A 152 -16.80 5.11 5.28
N MET A 153 -17.16 3.83 5.49
CA MET A 153 -18.42 3.44 6.14
C MET A 153 -18.49 3.92 7.58
N ALA A 154 -17.41 3.73 8.37
CA ALA A 154 -17.36 4.19 9.76
C ALA A 154 -17.48 5.72 9.84
N LYS A 155 -16.83 6.45 8.94
CA LYS A 155 -16.93 7.90 8.83
C LYS A 155 -18.34 8.33 8.49
N ALA A 156 -18.99 7.69 7.51
CA ALA A 156 -20.37 8.00 7.11
C ALA A 156 -21.35 7.78 8.27
N ALA A 157 -21.18 6.68 9.03
CA ALA A 157 -22.01 6.40 10.20
C ALA A 157 -21.87 7.48 11.29
N ARG A 158 -20.63 7.93 11.58
CA ARG A 158 -20.38 9.02 12.54
C ARG A 158 -21.06 10.31 12.09
N HIS A 159 -20.87 10.72 10.85
CA HIS A 159 -21.49 11.94 10.33
C HIS A 159 -23.03 11.87 10.40
N ALA A 160 -23.63 10.72 10.03
CA ALA A 160 -25.08 10.57 10.11
C ALA A 160 -25.62 10.70 11.55
N LEU A 161 -24.87 10.20 12.53
CA LEU A 161 -25.24 10.36 13.95
C LEU A 161 -25.01 11.79 14.47
N GLU A 162 -23.92 12.44 14.06
CA GLU A 162 -23.65 13.86 14.36
C GLU A 162 -24.77 14.75 13.82
N ASP A 163 -25.22 14.53 12.57
CA ASP A 163 -26.33 15.27 11.95
C ASP A 163 -27.66 15.09 12.70
N MET A 164 -27.82 13.97 13.42
CA MET A 164 -28.96 13.72 14.31
C MET A 164 -28.73 14.20 15.75
N ASN A 165 -27.68 15.00 16.00
CA ASN A 165 -27.31 15.54 17.31
C ASN A 165 -26.88 14.46 18.34
N PHE A 166 -26.34 13.32 17.91
CA PHE A 166 -25.67 12.38 18.79
C PHE A 166 -24.22 12.82 19.02
N THR A 167 -23.71 12.56 20.21
CA THR A 167 -22.31 12.80 20.57
C THR A 167 -21.59 11.47 20.70
N GLU A 168 -20.46 11.31 19.98
CA GLU A 168 -19.59 10.14 20.16
C GLU A 168 -18.85 10.22 21.49
N VAL A 169 -18.92 9.16 22.28
CA VAL A 169 -18.24 9.05 23.57
C VAL A 169 -17.38 7.80 23.58
N GLU A 170 -16.08 7.97 23.82
CA GLU A 170 -15.18 6.84 24.06
C GLU A 170 -15.38 6.30 25.47
N THR A 171 -15.75 5.03 25.57
CA THR A 171 -15.88 4.33 26.84
C THR A 171 -14.65 3.42 27.07
N PRO A 172 -14.26 3.16 28.35
CA PRO A 172 -13.17 2.25 28.66
C PRO A 172 -13.40 0.86 28.10
N THR A 173 -12.40 0.31 27.41
CA THR A 173 -12.44 -1.06 26.87
C THR A 173 -12.30 -2.12 27.97
N PHE A 174 -11.51 -1.81 29.01
CA PHE A 174 -11.32 -2.66 30.17
C PHE A 174 -12.08 -2.09 31.36
N ILE A 175 -12.96 -2.90 31.94
CA ILE A 175 -13.81 -2.52 33.08
C ILE A 175 -13.71 -3.55 34.18
N LYS A 176 -14.25 -3.23 35.35
CA LYS A 176 -14.48 -4.22 36.43
C LYS A 176 -15.64 -5.15 36.03
N SER A 177 -15.62 -6.38 36.60
CA SER A 177 -16.74 -7.32 36.42
C SER A 177 -18.06 -6.67 36.83
N THR A 178 -19.04 -6.77 35.92
CA THR A 178 -20.42 -6.40 36.18
C THR A 178 -21.27 -7.66 36.22
N PRO A 179 -22.28 -7.75 37.11
CA PRO A 179 -23.12 -8.95 37.25
C PRO A 179 -24.04 -9.18 36.03
N GLU A 180 -24.07 -8.25 35.04
CA GLU A 180 -24.93 -8.28 33.87
C GLU A 180 -24.14 -8.78 32.68
N GLY A 181 -24.23 -10.07 32.38
CA GLY A 181 -23.39 -10.43 31.47
C GLY A 181 -23.26 -11.32 30.36
N ALA A 182 -22.76 -10.77 29.31
CA ALA A 182 -22.08 -11.47 28.23
C ALA A 182 -20.79 -12.13 28.74
N ARG A 183 -20.23 -13.09 27.97
CA ARG A 183 -18.95 -13.72 28.31
C ARG A 183 -17.87 -12.68 28.56
N ASP A 184 -17.33 -12.69 29.78
CA ASP A 184 -16.20 -11.86 30.14
C ASP A 184 -14.89 -12.58 29.84
N PHE A 185 -13.92 -11.83 29.30
CA PHE A 185 -12.54 -12.30 29.13
C PHE A 185 -11.67 -11.66 30.19
N VAL A 186 -11.08 -12.49 31.06
CA VAL A 186 -10.23 -12.01 32.14
C VAL A 186 -8.84 -11.66 31.63
N VAL A 187 -8.41 -10.42 31.90
CA VAL A 187 -7.07 -9.95 31.63
C VAL A 187 -6.32 -9.76 32.94
N PRO A 188 -5.38 -10.65 33.33
CA PRO A 188 -4.67 -10.54 34.60
C PRO A 188 -3.76 -9.31 34.61
N ALA A 189 -3.80 -8.56 35.71
CA ALA A 189 -2.90 -7.44 35.94
C ALA A 189 -1.54 -7.95 36.43
N ARG A 190 -0.49 -7.84 35.64
CA ARG A 190 0.87 -8.29 36.01
C ARG A 190 1.47 -7.48 37.17
N LEU A 191 1.13 -6.20 37.27
CA LEU A 191 1.68 -5.28 38.25
C LEU A 191 1.00 -5.40 39.62
N VAL A 192 -0.23 -5.95 39.65
CA VAL A 192 -1.02 -6.10 40.91
C VAL A 192 -1.56 -7.53 40.94
N PRO A 193 -0.81 -8.49 41.52
CA PRO A 193 -1.26 -9.88 41.63
C PRO A 193 -2.61 -9.97 42.37
N GLY A 194 -3.52 -10.80 41.85
CA GLY A 194 -4.87 -10.96 42.37
C GLY A 194 -5.90 -9.95 41.87
N SER A 195 -5.48 -8.98 41.06
CA SER A 195 -6.38 -8.07 40.35
C SER A 195 -6.50 -8.45 38.88
N CYS A 196 -7.68 -8.23 38.31
CA CYS A 196 -7.91 -8.42 36.88
C CYS A 196 -8.79 -7.30 36.30
N LEU A 197 -8.65 -7.07 35.03
CA LEU A 197 -9.57 -6.28 34.23
C LEU A 197 -10.36 -7.24 33.32
N LEU A 198 -11.57 -6.87 33.01
CA LEU A 198 -12.42 -7.64 32.12
C LEU A 198 -12.58 -6.92 30.79
N TYR A 199 -12.50 -7.68 29.73
CA TYR A 199 -12.92 -7.26 28.39
C TYR A 199 -14.32 -7.80 28.13
N THR A 200 -15.29 -6.91 27.99
CA THR A 200 -16.64 -7.27 27.55
C THR A 200 -16.80 -6.98 26.08
N SER A 201 -17.33 -7.92 25.31
CA SER A 201 -17.61 -7.67 23.90
C SER A 201 -18.76 -6.66 23.78
N PRO A 202 -18.57 -5.51 23.11
CA PRO A 202 -19.64 -4.52 22.94
C PRO A 202 -20.67 -4.94 21.88
N SER A 203 -20.55 -6.13 21.29
CA SER A 203 -21.48 -6.57 20.25
C SER A 203 -22.72 -7.22 20.87
N PRO A 204 -23.91 -6.64 20.70
CA PRO A 204 -25.15 -7.36 20.94
C PRO A 204 -25.23 -8.53 19.94
N ARG A 205 -25.66 -9.69 20.40
CA ARG A 205 -25.99 -10.82 19.54
C ARG A 205 -27.32 -10.58 18.85
#